data_7e6ecab7ee43666de284da6da68e0010
#
_entry.id   7e6ecab7ee43666de284da6da68e0010
#
_cell.length_a   1.000
_cell.length_b   1.000
_cell.length_c   1.000
_cell.angle_alpha   90.00
_cell.angle_beta   90.00
_cell.angle_gamma   90.00
#
_symmetry.space_group_name_H-M   'P 1'
#
loop_
_entity.id
_entity.type
_entity.pdbx_description
1 polymer ?
#
loop_
_entity_poly.entity_id
_entity_poly.type
_entity_poly.pdbx_seq_one_letter_code
_entity_poly.pdbx_strand_id
1 'polypeptide(L)'
;MEYATDTPYAGNATACSRCIIFYTCSVATRINADQVRKCPRTIGGLAVHPDESDQGRWIATNTSERPLYVQQPSFSTTNVLELRPGLSCALVEGSRIASSQHSGWVNVSVR
;
A
#
# COMPACT_ATOMS: atom_id res chain seq x y z
N MET A 1 -15.14 -14.36 7.25
CA MET A 1 -14.23 -14.15 7.52
C MET A 1 -13.57 -14.17 7.71
N GLU A 2 -14.00 -14.08 7.65
CA GLU A 2 -13.01 -13.94 7.99
C GLU A 2 -12.44 -13.94 8.18
N TYR A 3 -13.04 -13.97 7.73
CA TYR A 3 -12.21 -13.91 8.15
C TYR A 3 -12.00 -13.88 8.67
N ALA A 4 -12.36 -13.63 8.57
CA ALA A 4 -11.67 -13.56 9.19
C ALA A 4 -11.60 -13.50 9.67
N THR A 5 -12.08 -13.55 9.67
CA THR A 5 -11.60 -13.56 10.21
C THR A 5 -11.44 -13.53 10.71
N ASP A 6 -11.95 -13.47 10.47
CA ASP A 6 -11.35 -13.46 11.12
C ASP A 6 -11.22 -13.54 11.84
N THR A 7 -11.55 -13.45 11.97
CA THR A 7 -10.92 -13.52 12.78
C THR A 7 -10.72 -13.66 13.57
N PRO A 8 -11.09 -13.70 13.97
CA PRO A 8 -10.47 -13.72 14.76
C PRO A 8 -10.18 -13.95 15.49
N TYR A 9 -10.30 -13.77 15.73
CA TYR A 9 -9.46 -13.74 16.46
C TYR A 9 -9.24 -13.56 17.34
N ALA A 10 -9.66 -13.62 17.53
CA ALA A 10 -9.20 -13.18 18.33
C ALA A 10 -8.82 -12.90 18.90
N GLY A 11 -8.82 -12.76 19.05
CA GLY A 11 -8.12 -12.13 19.50
C GLY A 11 -7.85 -11.79 19.70
N ASN A 12 -7.87 -11.63 19.83
CA ASN A 12 -7.33 -10.95 20.01
C ASN A 12 -7.08 -10.30 19.79
N ALA A 13 -7.72 -10.47 20.19
CA ALA A 13 -7.40 -9.41 19.82
C ALA A 13 -6.46 -8.95 19.49
N THR A 14 -6.23 -9.38 19.62
CA THR A 14 -5.03 -9.01 19.50
C THR A 14 -4.75 -7.81 18.83
N ALA A 15 -3.94 -7.15 19.24
CA ALA A 15 -3.52 -5.96 18.63
C ALA A 15 -3.51 -6.16 17.17
N CYS A 16 -4.20 -5.36 16.48
CA CYS A 16 -4.22 -5.41 15.05
C CYS A 16 -2.84 -5.09 14.55
N SER A 17 -2.27 -5.97 13.77
CA SER A 17 -1.06 -5.62 13.11
C SER A 17 -1.35 -4.52 12.09
N ARG A 18 -0.34 -3.74 11.80
CA ARG A 18 -0.42 -2.71 10.78
C ARG A 18 -0.79 -3.34 9.46
N CYS A 19 -1.54 -2.62 8.66
CA CYS A 19 -1.84 -3.09 7.31
C CYS A 19 -1.94 -1.92 6.34
N ILE A 20 -1.81 -2.25 5.06
CA ILE A 20 -2.04 -1.33 3.97
C ILE A 20 -3.10 -1.97 3.08
N ILE A 21 -4.02 -1.16 2.60
CA ILE A 21 -5.12 -1.61 1.76
C ILE A 21 -5.06 -0.86 0.45
N PHE A 22 -5.07 -1.61 -0.64
CA PHE A 22 -5.17 -1.06 -1.99
C PHE A 22 -6.55 -1.38 -2.52
N TYR A 23 -7.28 -0.35 -2.97
CA TYR A 23 -8.62 -0.62 -3.46
C TYR A 23 -9.02 0.26 -4.64
N THR A 24 -9.79 -0.39 -5.50
CA THR A 24 -10.47 0.25 -6.61
C THR A 24 -11.95 0.28 -6.28
N CYS A 25 -12.78 0.65 -7.24
CA CYS A 25 -14.22 0.64 -7.03
C CYS A 25 -14.79 -0.76 -6.82
N SER A 26 -14.07 -1.82 -7.18
CA SER A 26 -14.60 -3.17 -7.15
C SER A 26 -13.81 -4.16 -6.29
N VAL A 27 -12.56 -3.86 -5.96
CA VAL A 27 -11.67 -4.81 -5.28
C VAL A 27 -10.88 -4.10 -4.19
N ALA A 28 -10.73 -4.76 -3.05
CA ALA A 28 -9.84 -4.30 -1.99
C ALA A 28 -8.84 -5.41 -1.68
N THR A 29 -7.57 -5.06 -1.65
CA THR A 29 -6.49 -5.99 -1.31
C THR A 29 -5.79 -5.49 -0.07
N ARG A 30 -5.78 -6.31 0.98
CA ARG A 30 -5.20 -5.96 2.27
C ARG A 30 -3.90 -6.73 2.48
N ILE A 31 -2.86 -6.03 2.88
CA ILE A 31 -1.57 -6.64 3.22
C ILE A 31 -1.24 -6.28 4.65
N ASN A 32 -1.04 -7.30 5.49
CA ASN A 32 -0.66 -7.10 6.88
C ASN A 32 0.85 -7.03 7.01
N ALA A 33 1.32 -6.21 7.95
CA ALA A 33 2.75 -6.04 8.18
C ALA A 33 3.43 -7.36 8.53
N ASP A 34 2.77 -8.19 9.33
CA ASP A 34 3.34 -9.47 9.73
C ASP A 34 3.54 -10.40 8.53
N GLN A 35 2.64 -10.35 7.57
CA GLN A 35 2.77 -11.17 6.36
C GLN A 35 4.00 -10.76 5.56
N VAL A 36 4.24 -9.47 5.44
CA VAL A 36 5.37 -8.95 4.66
C VAL A 36 6.69 -9.29 5.32
N ARG A 37 6.73 -9.25 6.66
CA ARG A 37 7.96 -9.58 7.39
C ARG A 37 8.36 -11.04 7.20
N LYS A 38 7.38 -11.93 7.05
CA LYS A 38 7.64 -13.35 6.84
C LYS A 38 7.92 -13.68 5.39
N CYS A 39 7.20 -13.02 4.49
CA CYS A 39 7.31 -13.30 3.06
C CYS A 39 7.01 -12.01 2.29
N PRO A 40 8.01 -11.45 1.61
CA PRO A 40 7.78 -10.21 0.86
C PRO A 40 6.64 -10.39 -0.14
N ARG A 41 5.83 -9.35 -0.27
CA ARG A 41 4.66 -9.35 -1.13
C ARG A 41 4.77 -8.24 -2.16
N THR A 42 4.32 -8.55 -3.37
CA THR A 42 4.24 -7.54 -4.42
C THR A 42 2.80 -7.45 -4.91
N ILE A 43 2.42 -6.25 -5.33
CA ILE A 43 1.13 -5.96 -5.92
C ILE A 43 1.38 -5.12 -7.15
N GLY A 44 1.00 -5.64 -8.32
CA GLY A 44 1.12 -4.86 -9.55
C GLY A 44 2.52 -4.34 -9.83
N GLY A 45 3.55 -5.08 -9.46
CA GLY A 45 4.93 -4.65 -9.64
C GLY A 45 5.43 -3.74 -8.54
N LEU A 46 4.72 -3.67 -7.42
CA LEU A 46 5.08 -2.82 -6.30
C LEU A 46 5.33 -3.68 -5.07
N ALA A 47 6.55 -3.62 -4.53
CA ALA A 47 6.86 -4.28 -3.27
C ALA A 47 6.62 -3.31 -2.14
N VAL A 48 5.93 -3.75 -1.11
CA VAL A 48 5.58 -2.87 0.02
C VAL A 48 6.04 -3.46 1.34
N HIS A 49 6.45 -2.59 2.24
CA HIS A 49 6.73 -2.97 3.63
C HIS A 49 6.45 -1.79 4.55
N PRO A 50 6.12 -2.07 5.82
CA PRO A 50 5.86 -0.98 6.75
C PRO A 50 7.13 -0.22 7.06
N ASP A 51 7.01 1.08 7.28
CA ASP A 51 8.11 1.90 7.76
C ASP A 51 8.16 1.74 9.28
N GLU A 52 9.21 1.11 9.78
CA GLU A 52 9.30 0.84 11.21
C GLU A 52 9.53 2.11 12.04
N SER A 53 9.94 3.19 11.40
CA SER A 53 10.15 4.46 12.10
C SER A 53 8.92 5.36 12.10
N ASP A 54 7.88 5.02 11.34
CA ASP A 54 6.68 5.84 11.25
C ASP A 54 5.47 4.94 11.02
N GLN A 55 4.59 4.84 12.01
CA GLN A 55 3.44 3.93 11.95
C GLN A 55 2.40 4.32 10.91
N GLY A 56 2.39 5.57 10.49
CA GLY A 56 1.44 6.03 9.48
C GLY A 56 1.94 5.87 8.05
N ARG A 57 3.06 5.18 7.86
CA ARG A 57 3.71 5.16 6.56
C ARG A 57 4.18 3.78 6.19
N TRP A 58 4.03 3.45 4.91
CA TRP A 58 4.60 2.26 4.30
C TRP A 58 5.57 2.71 3.22
N ILE A 59 6.52 1.86 2.89
CA ILE A 59 7.48 2.12 1.82
C ILE A 59 7.13 1.21 0.64
N ALA A 60 7.06 1.80 -0.53
CA ALA A 60 6.77 1.07 -1.76
C ALA A 60 7.95 1.20 -2.71
N THR A 61 8.34 0.07 -3.30
CA THR A 61 9.45 0.02 -4.26
C THR A 61 8.91 -0.54 -5.58
N ASN A 62 9.21 0.16 -6.67
CA ASN A 62 8.81 -0.31 -7.98
C ASN A 62 9.74 -1.44 -8.42
N THR A 63 9.20 -2.66 -8.47
CA THR A 63 9.95 -3.84 -8.91
C THR A 63 9.62 -4.23 -10.34
N SER A 64 8.79 -3.46 -11.02
CA SER A 64 8.44 -3.72 -12.41
C SER A 64 9.48 -3.08 -13.35
N GLU A 65 9.29 -3.28 -14.63
CA GLU A 65 10.18 -2.71 -15.64
C GLU A 65 9.68 -1.39 -16.20
N ARG A 66 8.54 -0.91 -15.71
CA ARG A 66 7.92 0.33 -16.19
C ARG A 66 7.72 1.28 -15.03
N PRO A 67 7.69 2.59 -15.30
CA PRO A 67 7.42 3.54 -14.24
C PRO A 67 5.99 3.39 -13.72
N LEU A 68 5.82 3.65 -12.45
CA LEU A 68 4.53 3.78 -11.81
C LEU A 68 4.36 5.23 -11.40
N TYR A 69 3.13 5.62 -11.14
CA TYR A 69 2.82 7.01 -10.77
C TYR A 69 2.16 7.02 -9.41
N VAL A 70 2.63 7.90 -8.55
CA VAL A 70 2.16 7.99 -7.17
C VAL A 70 1.71 9.42 -6.92
N GLN A 71 0.51 9.56 -6.39
CA GLN A 71 0.00 10.85 -5.94
C GLN A 71 -0.16 10.76 -4.42
N GLN A 72 0.62 11.55 -3.71
CA GLN A 72 0.54 11.61 -2.27
C GLN A 72 -0.43 12.70 -1.86
N PRO A 73 -1.15 12.54 -0.75
CA PRO A 73 -2.05 13.58 -0.27
C PRO A 73 -1.22 14.80 0.12
N SER A 74 -1.62 15.96 -0.36
CA SER A 74 -0.97 17.21 -0.04
C SER A 74 -1.95 18.32 -0.33
N PHE A 75 -1.60 19.53 0.11
CA PHE A 75 -2.44 20.70 -0.18
C PHE A 75 -2.47 21.01 -1.67
N SER A 76 -1.46 20.57 -2.41
CA SER A 76 -1.46 20.67 -3.85
C SER A 76 -1.83 19.32 -4.43
N THR A 77 -2.99 19.23 -5.04
CA THR A 77 -3.52 17.96 -5.53
C THR A 77 -2.97 17.55 -6.88
N THR A 78 -2.07 18.32 -7.45
CA THR A 78 -1.61 18.08 -8.82
C THR A 78 -0.25 17.39 -8.92
N ASN A 79 0.42 17.17 -7.79
CA ASN A 79 1.76 16.60 -7.83
C ASN A 79 1.69 15.08 -7.99
N VAL A 80 2.19 14.62 -9.12
CA VAL A 80 2.31 13.20 -9.40
C VAL A 80 3.79 12.86 -9.48
N LEU A 81 4.21 11.91 -8.66
CA LEU A 81 5.58 11.43 -8.65
C LEU A 81 5.71 10.25 -9.61
N GLU A 82 6.69 10.33 -10.49
CA GLU A 82 7.03 9.18 -11.33
C GLU A 82 7.97 8.28 -10.53
N LEU A 83 7.54 7.06 -10.26
CA LEU A 83 8.33 6.10 -9.52
C LEU A 83 8.96 5.14 -10.52
N ARG A 84 10.22 5.38 -10.84
CA ARG A 84 10.95 4.58 -11.82
C ARG A 84 11.30 3.21 -11.24
N PRO A 85 11.57 2.23 -12.11
CA PRO A 85 11.99 0.91 -11.64
C PRO A 85 13.16 0.99 -10.67
N GLY A 86 13.05 0.27 -9.57
CA GLY A 86 14.07 0.23 -8.53
C GLY A 86 13.98 1.34 -7.50
N LEU A 87 13.17 2.37 -7.72
CA LEU A 87 13.05 3.47 -6.78
C LEU A 87 11.93 3.20 -5.78
N SER A 88 12.00 3.89 -4.65
CA SER A 88 11.05 3.74 -3.56
C SER A 88 10.41 5.07 -3.20
N CYS A 89 9.22 5.01 -2.65
CA CYS A 89 8.54 6.18 -2.12
C CYS A 89 7.71 5.79 -0.91
N ALA A 90 7.26 6.78 -0.18
CA ALA A 90 6.38 6.56 0.97
C ALA A 90 4.92 6.52 0.52
N LEU A 91 4.16 5.63 1.15
CA LEU A 91 2.71 5.58 1.00
C LEU A 91 2.09 5.87 2.36
N VAL A 92 1.15 6.79 2.38
CA VAL A 92 0.40 7.17 3.58
C VAL A 92 -1.08 7.13 3.26
N GLU A 93 -1.90 7.32 4.29
CA GLU A 93 -3.35 7.37 4.11
C GLU A 93 -3.70 8.40 3.02
N GLY A 94 -4.49 7.97 2.03
CA GLY A 94 -4.91 8.85 0.96
C GLY A 94 -4.00 8.87 -0.26
N SER A 95 -2.88 8.16 -0.23
CA SER A 95 -2.03 8.02 -1.42
C SER A 95 -2.78 7.29 -2.53
N ARG A 96 -2.37 7.52 -3.78
CA ARG A 96 -2.95 6.86 -4.95
C ARG A 96 -1.82 6.42 -5.86
N ILE A 97 -2.01 5.28 -6.52
CA ILE A 97 -1.00 4.70 -7.40
C ILE A 97 -1.65 4.29 -8.71
N ALA A 98 -0.93 4.48 -9.80
CA ALA A 98 -1.39 4.05 -11.12
C ALA A 98 -0.23 3.65 -12.01
N SER A 99 -0.52 2.86 -13.03
CA SER A 99 0.44 2.54 -14.08
C SER A 99 0.42 3.58 -15.19
N SER A 100 -0.52 4.52 -15.15
CA SER A 100 -0.66 5.61 -16.12
C SER A 100 -0.98 6.90 -15.38
N GLN A 101 -0.47 8.02 -15.88
CA GLN A 101 -0.74 9.32 -15.27
C GLN A 101 -2.22 9.72 -15.37
N HIS A 102 -2.97 9.11 -16.25
CA HIS A 102 -4.29 9.61 -16.62
C HIS A 102 -5.45 8.76 -16.13
N SER A 103 -5.20 7.53 -15.72
CA SER A 103 -6.29 6.65 -15.34
C SER A 103 -5.77 5.46 -14.55
N GLY A 104 -6.73 4.67 -14.01
CA GLY A 104 -6.39 3.46 -13.32
C GLY A 104 -5.84 3.67 -11.92
N TRP A 105 -6.24 4.77 -11.26
CA TRP A 105 -5.75 5.08 -9.93
C TRP A 105 -6.30 4.09 -8.90
N VAL A 106 -5.39 3.56 -8.11
CA VAL A 106 -5.69 2.69 -6.98
C VAL A 106 -5.54 3.50 -5.71
N ASN A 107 -6.53 3.48 -4.86
CA ASN A 107 -6.49 4.22 -3.60
C ASN A 107 -5.79 3.41 -2.53
N VAL A 108 -5.10 4.11 -1.64
CA VAL A 108 -4.32 3.48 -0.57
C VAL A 108 -4.86 3.94 0.78
N SER A 109 -5.08 2.98 1.67
CA SER A 109 -5.44 3.25 3.05
C SER A 109 -4.43 2.55 3.95
N VAL A 110 -3.95 3.26 4.97
CA VAL A 110 -2.96 2.75 5.91
C VAL A 110 -3.59 2.67 7.29
N ARG A 111 -3.51 1.51 7.92
CA ARG A 111 -4.16 1.25 9.21
C ARG A 111 -3.19 0.76 10.26
#